data_697cfc5190e84a3af53278acdaa6a350
#
_entry.id   697cfc5190e84a3af53278acdaa6a350
#
_cell.length_a   1.000
_cell.length_b   1.000
_cell.length_c   1.000
_cell.angle_alpha   90.00
_cell.angle_beta   90.00
_cell.angle_gamma   90.00
#
_symmetry.space_group_name_H-M   'P 1'
#
loop_
_entity.id
_entity.type
_entity.pdbx_description
1 polymer ?
#
loop_
_entity_poly.entity_id
_entity_poly.type
_entity_poly.pdbx_seq_one_letter_code
_entity_poly.pdbx_strand_id
1 'polypeptide(L)'
;MTDCVQFRLMQADDLDRVVALEQHAFSHPWTRALYLDALTSYECWMMYLDDQHVGHGVISQIVDEAHLLNIAIAVNHQGKGLGLQLLEHLMQRASQRGCVE
;
A
#
# COMPACT_ATOMS: atom_id res chain seq x y z
N MET A 1 -23.76 4.44 8.38
CA MET A 1 -22.86 3.43 8.94
C MET A 1 -21.43 3.77 8.54
N THR A 2 -20.51 3.68 9.47
CA THR A 2 -19.13 4.04 9.21
C THR A 2 -18.38 2.84 8.63
N ASP A 3 -17.69 3.04 7.52
CA ASP A 3 -16.87 1.99 6.93
C ASP A 3 -15.67 1.69 7.83
N CYS A 4 -15.33 0.42 7.97
CA CYS A 4 -14.21 -0.03 8.78
C CYS A 4 -12.96 -0.17 7.92
N VAL A 5 -12.04 0.78 8.03
CA VAL A 5 -10.76 0.76 7.32
C VAL A 5 -9.70 0.16 8.23
N GLN A 6 -9.00 -0.85 7.73
CA GLN A 6 -7.94 -1.53 8.46
C GLN A 6 -6.68 -1.61 7.62
N PHE A 7 -5.53 -1.54 8.29
CA PHE A 7 -4.22 -1.66 7.65
C PHE A 7 -3.48 -2.83 8.28
N ARG A 8 -2.80 -3.61 7.43
CA ARG A 8 -1.90 -4.65 7.94
C ARG A 8 -0.70 -4.80 7.01
N LEU A 9 0.40 -5.28 7.55
CA LEU A 9 1.59 -5.50 6.73
C LEU A 9 1.31 -6.55 5.66
N MET A 10 1.84 -6.29 4.46
CA MET A 10 1.72 -7.20 3.34
C MET A 10 2.56 -8.44 3.57
N GLN A 11 2.00 -9.61 3.24
CA GLN A 11 2.68 -10.89 3.33
C GLN A 11 2.81 -11.51 1.95
N ALA A 12 3.71 -12.49 1.81
CA ALA A 12 3.86 -13.18 0.54
C ALA A 12 2.55 -13.81 0.06
N ASP A 13 1.72 -14.27 0.98
CA ASP A 13 0.41 -14.85 0.65
C ASP A 13 -0.56 -13.85 0.04
N ASP A 14 -0.28 -12.54 0.18
CA ASP A 14 -1.15 -11.50 -0.38
C ASP A 14 -0.83 -11.19 -1.84
N LEU A 15 0.28 -11.69 -2.39
CA LEU A 15 0.78 -11.22 -3.68
C LEU A 15 -0.17 -11.50 -4.84
N ASP A 16 -0.93 -12.59 -4.82
CA ASP A 16 -1.88 -12.86 -5.90
C ASP A 16 -2.94 -11.76 -5.99
N ARG A 17 -3.50 -11.34 -4.85
CA ARG A 17 -4.51 -10.27 -4.84
C ARG A 17 -3.89 -8.91 -5.11
N VAL A 18 -2.65 -8.68 -4.65
CA VAL A 18 -1.93 -7.43 -4.90
C VAL A 18 -1.69 -7.24 -6.39
N VAL A 19 -1.17 -8.27 -7.06
CA VAL A 19 -0.91 -8.23 -8.49
C VAL A 19 -2.20 -8.06 -9.28
N ALA A 20 -3.26 -8.74 -8.89
CA ALA A 20 -4.55 -8.62 -9.58
C ALA A 20 -5.08 -7.18 -9.50
N LEU A 21 -5.01 -6.55 -8.33
CA LEU A 21 -5.45 -5.16 -8.17
C LEU A 21 -4.59 -4.22 -9.02
N GLU A 22 -3.26 -4.41 -9.00
CA GLU A 22 -2.33 -3.59 -9.79
C GLU A 22 -2.65 -3.65 -11.28
N GLN A 23 -2.92 -4.83 -11.81
CA GLN A 23 -3.19 -5.02 -13.24
C GLN A 23 -4.45 -4.30 -13.67
N HIS A 24 -5.44 -4.15 -12.80
CA HIS A 24 -6.66 -3.42 -13.11
C HIS A 24 -6.51 -1.91 -12.91
N ALA A 25 -5.63 -1.49 -12.01
CA ALA A 25 -5.49 -0.08 -11.66
C ALA A 25 -4.50 0.67 -12.54
N PHE A 26 -3.51 0.00 -13.10
CA PHE A 26 -2.43 0.65 -13.85
C PHE A 26 -2.21 0.00 -15.20
N SER A 27 -1.79 0.84 -16.19
CA SER A 27 -1.37 0.34 -17.49
C SER A 27 0.02 -0.32 -17.43
N HIS A 28 0.85 0.09 -16.47
CA HIS A 28 2.19 -0.45 -16.27
C HIS A 28 2.33 -0.89 -14.80
N PRO A 29 1.68 -2.00 -14.43
CA PRO A 29 1.68 -2.42 -13.03
C PRO A 29 3.03 -3.00 -12.61
N TRP A 30 3.30 -2.94 -11.30
CA TRP A 30 4.42 -3.67 -10.73
C TRP A 30 4.18 -5.17 -10.88
N THR A 31 5.26 -5.91 -11.13
CA THR A 31 5.18 -7.36 -11.27
C THR A 31 5.19 -8.03 -9.90
N ARG A 32 4.82 -9.32 -9.90
CA ARG A 32 4.92 -10.14 -8.68
C ARG A 32 6.36 -10.17 -8.17
N ALA A 33 7.35 -10.27 -9.08
CA ALA A 33 8.76 -10.30 -8.69
C ALA A 33 9.19 -9.00 -7.99
N LEU A 34 8.71 -7.84 -8.48
CA LEU A 34 9.01 -6.56 -7.83
C LEU A 34 8.43 -6.51 -6.42
N TYR A 35 7.21 -6.99 -6.24
CA TYR A 35 6.59 -7.02 -4.91
C TYR A 35 7.30 -8.00 -3.98
N LEU A 36 7.72 -9.14 -4.50
CA LEU A 36 8.46 -10.11 -3.69
C LEU A 36 9.77 -9.50 -3.17
N ASP A 37 10.49 -8.77 -4.04
CA ASP A 37 11.68 -8.04 -3.63
C ASP A 37 11.35 -6.93 -2.63
N ALA A 38 10.25 -6.21 -2.86
CA ALA A 38 9.84 -5.11 -1.98
C ALA A 38 9.54 -5.59 -0.57
N LEU A 39 9.00 -6.80 -0.41
CA LEU A 39 8.69 -7.35 0.91
C LEU A 39 9.93 -7.50 1.78
N THR A 40 11.10 -7.73 1.18
CA THR A 40 12.34 -7.89 1.94
C THR A 40 13.10 -6.57 2.13
N SER A 41 12.85 -5.56 1.29
CA SER A 41 13.65 -4.34 1.26
C SER A 41 12.90 -3.10 1.73
N TYR A 42 11.58 -3.11 1.67
CA TYR A 42 10.75 -1.93 1.94
C TYR A 42 9.61 -2.30 2.88
N GLU A 43 8.89 -1.28 3.32
CA GLU A 43 7.69 -1.50 4.13
C GLU A 43 6.47 -1.49 3.21
N CYS A 44 5.73 -2.61 3.20
CA CYS A 44 4.59 -2.80 2.33
C CYS A 44 3.33 -3.01 3.17
N TRP A 45 2.27 -2.26 2.84
CA TRP A 45 1.02 -2.26 3.60
C TRP A 45 -0.17 -2.60 2.75
N MET A 46 -1.07 -3.40 3.32
CA MET A 46 -2.39 -3.72 2.77
C MET A 46 -3.44 -2.83 3.41
N MET A 47 -4.42 -2.39 2.61
CA MET A 47 -5.57 -1.64 3.09
C MET A 47 -6.84 -2.44 2.85
N TYR A 48 -7.64 -2.59 3.89
CA TYR A 48 -8.90 -3.31 3.84
C TYR A 48 -10.04 -2.37 4.19
N LEU A 49 -11.17 -2.55 3.52
CA LEU A 49 -12.43 -1.89 3.83
C LEU A 49 -13.45 -2.99 4.05
N ASP A 50 -13.96 -3.11 5.30
CA ASP A 50 -14.92 -4.15 5.67
C ASP A 50 -14.44 -5.55 5.24
N ASP A 51 -13.19 -5.86 5.56
CA ASP A 51 -12.52 -7.14 5.29
C ASP A 51 -12.24 -7.41 3.82
N GLN A 52 -12.44 -6.42 2.95
CA GLN A 52 -12.13 -6.53 1.52
C GLN A 52 -10.87 -5.75 1.19
N HIS A 53 -9.92 -6.37 0.49
CA HIS A 53 -8.70 -5.70 0.03
C HIS A 53 -9.08 -4.63 -1.01
N VAL A 54 -8.81 -3.36 -0.68
CA VAL A 54 -9.15 -2.24 -1.56
C VAL A 54 -7.94 -1.41 -1.97
N GLY A 55 -6.79 -1.66 -1.39
CA GLY A 55 -5.59 -0.91 -1.75
C GLY A 55 -4.35 -1.45 -1.07
N HIS A 56 -3.20 -0.92 -1.48
CA HIS A 56 -1.91 -1.24 -0.87
C HIS A 56 -0.90 -0.16 -1.24
N GLY A 57 0.19 -0.12 -0.48
CA GLY A 57 1.24 0.86 -0.72
C GLY A 57 2.59 0.36 -0.23
N VAL A 58 3.65 0.94 -0.80
CA VAL A 58 5.04 0.61 -0.48
C VAL A 58 5.80 1.89 -0.19
N ILE A 59 6.49 1.92 0.94
CA ILE A 59 7.39 3.03 1.28
C ILE A 59 8.79 2.50 1.51
N SER A 60 9.77 3.29 1.09
CA SER A 60 11.19 3.07 1.36
C SER A 60 11.62 4.01 2.48
N GLN A 61 12.40 3.49 3.41
CA GLN A 61 12.96 4.30 4.51
C GLN A 61 14.46 4.14 4.48
N ILE A 62 15.16 5.21 4.12
CA ILE A 62 16.62 5.23 4.01
C ILE A 62 17.13 6.34 4.92
N VAL A 63 17.87 5.95 5.97
CA VAL A 63 18.37 6.84 7.00
C VAL A 63 17.19 7.55 7.67
N ASP A 64 17.06 8.86 7.46
CA ASP A 64 15.94 9.63 8.04
C ASP A 64 14.96 10.13 6.98
N GLU A 65 15.01 9.55 5.77
CA GLU A 65 14.12 9.89 4.67
C GLU A 65 13.16 8.75 4.35
N ALA A 66 11.94 9.10 3.98
CA ALA A 66 10.95 8.14 3.51
C ALA A 66 10.48 8.53 2.12
N HIS A 67 10.35 7.55 1.24
CA HIS A 67 9.91 7.76 -0.13
C HIS A 67 8.73 6.85 -0.42
N LEU A 68 7.67 7.43 -0.98
CA LEU A 68 6.55 6.63 -1.48
C LEU A 68 6.97 6.02 -2.81
N LEU A 69 7.01 4.69 -2.88
CA LEU A 69 7.41 3.99 -4.10
C LEU A 69 6.21 3.59 -4.93
N ASN A 70 5.11 3.20 -4.31
CA ASN A 70 3.90 2.82 -5.02
C ASN A 70 2.71 2.93 -4.09
N ILE A 71 1.55 3.28 -4.66
CA ILE A 71 0.28 3.31 -3.96
C ILE A 71 -0.82 2.98 -4.97
N ALA A 72 -1.73 2.10 -4.60
CA ALA A 72 -2.79 1.64 -5.50
C ALA A 72 -4.09 1.49 -4.73
N ILE A 73 -5.18 1.92 -5.34
CA ILE A 73 -6.55 1.73 -4.86
C ILE A 73 -7.34 1.02 -5.95
N ALA A 74 -8.13 0.03 -5.58
CA ALA A 74 -8.98 -0.70 -6.51
C ALA A 74 -9.86 0.27 -7.30
N VAL A 75 -10.01 0.03 -8.59
CA VAL A 75 -10.70 0.95 -9.51
C VAL A 75 -12.10 1.29 -9.00
N ASN A 76 -12.84 0.30 -8.53
CA ASN A 76 -14.21 0.52 -8.05
C ASN A 76 -14.28 1.20 -6.68
N HIS A 77 -13.14 1.46 -6.06
CA HIS A 77 -13.07 2.16 -4.77
C HIS A 77 -12.35 3.51 -4.87
N GLN A 78 -11.93 3.91 -6.06
CA GLN A 78 -11.32 5.22 -6.27
C GLN A 78 -12.37 6.33 -6.14
N GLY A 79 -11.91 7.52 -5.79
CA GLY A 79 -12.80 8.67 -5.63
C GLY A 79 -13.52 8.74 -4.29
N LYS A 80 -13.17 7.90 -3.32
CA LYS A 80 -13.80 7.86 -2.00
C LYS A 80 -12.89 8.36 -0.88
N GLY A 81 -11.73 8.91 -1.22
CA GLY A 81 -10.77 9.38 -0.21
C GLY A 81 -9.91 8.28 0.38
N LEU A 82 -9.99 7.04 -0.10
CA LEU A 82 -9.22 5.93 0.45
C LEU A 82 -7.73 6.06 0.16
N GLY A 83 -7.39 6.61 -1.01
CA GLY A 83 -5.99 6.87 -1.36
C GLY A 83 -5.33 7.81 -0.39
N LEU A 84 -6.04 8.87 0.02
CA LEU A 84 -5.52 9.81 1.01
C LEU A 84 -5.35 9.14 2.36
N GLN A 85 -6.31 8.32 2.80
CA GLN A 85 -6.21 7.60 4.06
C GLN A 85 -5.01 6.65 4.07
N LEU A 86 -4.78 5.96 2.96
CA LEU A 86 -3.63 5.06 2.83
C LEU A 86 -2.33 5.85 2.89
N LEU A 87 -2.25 6.96 2.15
CA LEU A 87 -1.07 7.83 2.18
C LEU A 87 -0.79 8.34 3.59
N GLU A 88 -1.82 8.80 4.29
CA GLU A 88 -1.66 9.27 5.67
C GLU A 88 -1.14 8.17 6.59
N HIS A 89 -1.62 6.94 6.41
CA HIS A 89 -1.10 5.80 7.20
C HIS A 89 0.38 5.58 6.94
N LEU A 90 0.80 5.60 5.68
CA LEU A 90 2.20 5.39 5.31
C LEU A 90 3.08 6.50 5.88
N MET A 91 2.61 7.74 5.84
CA MET A 91 3.33 8.88 6.39
C MET A 91 3.46 8.81 7.91
N GLN A 92 2.40 8.35 8.60
CA GLN A 92 2.46 8.12 10.04
C GLN A 92 3.47 7.04 10.41
N ARG A 93 3.55 5.97 9.59
CA ARG A 93 4.56 4.94 9.81
C ARG A 93 5.96 5.50 9.68
N ALA A 94 6.22 6.32 8.66
CA ALA A 94 7.51 6.96 8.46
C ALA A 94 7.85 7.87 9.64
N SER A 95 6.89 8.67 10.10
CA SER A 95 7.07 9.56 11.24
C SER A 95 7.39 8.80 12.52
N GLN A 96 6.70 7.67 12.76
CA GLN A 96 6.95 6.83 13.94
C GLN A 96 8.37 6.26 13.95
N ARG A 97 8.99 6.13 12.78
CA ARG A 97 10.37 5.68 12.66
C ARG A 97 11.37 6.82 12.65
N GLY A 98 10.92 8.07 12.83
CA GLY A 98 11.77 9.24 12.83
C GLY A 98 12.19 9.72 11.46
N CYS A 99 11.54 9.25 10.40
CA CYS A 99 11.83 9.70 9.04
C CYS A 99 11.15 11.02 8.74
N VAL A 100 11.79 11.82 7.86
CA VAL A 100 11.19 13.04 7.29
C VAL A 100 11.04 12.83 5.79
N GLU A 101 10.03 13.46 5.23
CA GLU A 101 9.76 13.36 3.79
C GLU A 101 10.77 14.11 2.94
#